data_6b00063151dcb030f2a783b209d2072e
#
_entry.id   6b00063151dcb030f2a783b209d2072e
#
_cell.length_a   1.000
_cell.length_b   1.000
_cell.length_c   1.000
_cell.angle_alpha   90.00
_cell.angle_beta   90.00
_cell.angle_gamma   90.00
#
_symmetry.space_group_name_H-M   'P 1'
#
loop_
_entity.id
_entity.type
_entity.pdbx_description
1 polymer ?
#
loop_
_entity_poly.entity_id
_entity_poly.type
_entity_poly.pdbx_seq_one_letter_code
_entity_poly.pdbx_strand_id
1 'polypeptide(L)'
;MNATQRYRLLRENPTFWRPLPIAAAVVAVLILNPLRVIPEGTACAKLRLGKVQDQPLLPGLNVVIPFIDGLDCMDVKVQSFQRQVTAATSNIQDLNARLAVQWRINPLQVPRVRREFGTLEAIAKGIVDPKAEESFKTVSSTRTLDMAIGERIKLKSDWERIIKNNLRPYPVELIGLDVVNLAPSKKVSDAIETKQVAEQEALAATYKATAKKNEALGVIEEARGQAEANRLKAESLRVPGAREVAELEKVRLWAQNGSRVPNTLIVGGDGGFWLSRLLGIR
;
A
#
# COMPACT_ATOMS: atom_id res chain seq x y z
N MET A 1 51.83 -81.89 -4.41
CA MET A 1 50.36 -81.65 -4.48
C MET A 1 50.08 -80.72 -5.65
N ASN A 2 49.62 -81.26 -6.77
CA ASN A 2 49.49 -80.50 -8.03
C ASN A 2 48.25 -79.60 -7.97
N ALA A 3 48.35 -78.42 -8.57
CA ALA A 3 47.29 -77.37 -8.62
C ALA A 3 45.91 -77.94 -9.01
N THR A 4 45.87 -78.99 -9.87
CA THR A 4 44.65 -79.70 -10.31
C THR A 4 43.94 -80.46 -9.19
N GLN A 5 44.64 -80.91 -8.13
CA GLN A 5 44.00 -81.52 -6.95
C GLN A 5 43.34 -80.48 -6.05
N ARG A 6 43.89 -79.28 -5.96
CA ARG A 6 43.29 -78.16 -5.17
C ARG A 6 41.97 -77.69 -5.78
N TYR A 7 41.87 -77.66 -7.10
CA TYR A 7 40.61 -77.30 -7.76
C TYR A 7 39.52 -78.36 -7.62
N ARG A 8 39.85 -79.61 -7.49
CA ARG A 8 38.85 -80.68 -7.29
C ARG A 8 38.28 -80.68 -5.87
N LEU A 9 39.08 -80.40 -4.86
CA LEU A 9 38.65 -80.32 -3.45
C LEU A 9 37.75 -79.11 -3.18
N LEU A 10 37.88 -78.01 -3.97
CA LEU A 10 37.05 -76.85 -3.85
C LEU A 10 35.68 -77.06 -4.55
N ARG A 11 35.60 -77.97 -5.53
CA ARG A 11 34.39 -78.26 -6.31
C ARG A 11 33.47 -79.24 -5.56
N GLU A 12 33.99 -80.10 -4.65
CA GLU A 12 33.18 -81.14 -4.01
C GLU A 12 32.65 -80.76 -2.63
N ASN A 13 32.93 -79.54 -2.12
CA ASN A 13 32.39 -79.05 -0.85
C ASN A 13 31.08 -78.26 -1.11
N PRO A 14 29.92 -78.86 -0.97
CA PRO A 14 28.62 -78.19 -1.23
C PRO A 14 28.37 -77.04 -0.26
N THR A 15 29.05 -76.97 0.85
CA THR A 15 28.95 -75.91 1.87
C THR A 15 29.67 -74.62 1.47
N PHE A 16 30.69 -74.69 0.57
CA PHE A 16 31.46 -73.56 0.13
C PHE A 16 30.68 -72.68 -0.90
N TRP A 17 29.76 -73.29 -1.64
CA TRP A 17 28.97 -72.61 -2.66
C TRP A 17 27.70 -71.93 -2.15
N ARG A 18 27.25 -72.26 -0.91
CA ARG A 18 26.05 -71.69 -0.31
C ARG A 18 26.11 -70.16 -0.02
N PRO A 19 27.22 -69.55 0.43
CA PRO A 19 27.28 -68.13 0.65
C PRO A 19 27.54 -67.32 -0.62
N LEU A 20 28.04 -67.94 -1.68
CA LEU A 20 28.42 -67.26 -2.94
C LEU A 20 27.23 -66.51 -3.61
N PRO A 21 26.05 -67.11 -3.80
CA PRO A 21 24.91 -66.41 -4.35
C PRO A 21 24.38 -65.29 -3.44
N ILE A 22 24.46 -65.51 -2.12
CA ILE A 22 24.04 -64.45 -1.17
C ILE A 22 25.04 -63.27 -1.19
N ALA A 23 26.34 -63.57 -1.19
CA ALA A 23 27.38 -62.52 -1.30
C ALA A 23 27.25 -61.76 -2.65
N ALA A 24 27.02 -62.49 -3.75
CA ALA A 24 26.78 -61.86 -5.04
C ALA A 24 25.52 -60.99 -5.09
N ALA A 25 24.45 -61.42 -4.44
CA ALA A 25 23.22 -60.64 -4.31
C ALA A 25 23.43 -59.37 -3.45
N VAL A 26 24.16 -59.46 -2.34
CA VAL A 26 24.48 -58.28 -1.51
C VAL A 26 25.36 -57.30 -2.28
N VAL A 27 26.37 -57.77 -3.01
CA VAL A 27 27.24 -56.93 -3.84
C VAL A 27 26.43 -56.28 -4.98
N ALA A 28 25.52 -57.04 -5.60
CA ALA A 28 24.64 -56.48 -6.62
C ALA A 28 23.73 -55.37 -6.04
N VAL A 29 23.16 -55.56 -4.84
CA VAL A 29 22.35 -54.53 -4.18
C VAL A 29 23.20 -53.31 -3.79
N LEU A 30 24.44 -53.47 -3.39
CA LEU A 30 25.35 -52.38 -3.05
C LEU A 30 25.77 -51.59 -4.35
N ILE A 31 26.05 -52.29 -5.44
CA ILE A 31 26.42 -51.68 -6.72
C ILE A 31 25.23 -50.95 -7.38
N LEU A 32 24.06 -51.52 -7.33
CA LEU A 32 22.84 -50.96 -7.88
C LEU A 32 22.28 -49.78 -7.08
N ASN A 33 22.68 -49.68 -5.79
CA ASN A 33 22.27 -48.58 -4.90
C ASN A 33 20.80 -48.17 -5.05
N PRO A 34 19.82 -49.07 -4.77
CA PRO A 34 18.40 -48.81 -4.96
C PRO A 34 17.83 -47.81 -3.94
N LEU A 35 18.60 -47.50 -2.91
CA LEU A 35 18.20 -46.59 -1.83
C LEU A 35 18.51 -45.14 -2.24
N ARG A 36 17.49 -44.31 -2.29
CA ARG A 36 17.61 -42.88 -2.55
C ARG A 36 17.06 -42.08 -1.40
N VAL A 37 17.83 -41.15 -0.89
CA VAL A 37 17.41 -40.18 0.11
C VAL A 37 16.89 -38.94 -0.57
N ILE A 38 15.64 -38.61 -0.31
CA ILE A 38 15.01 -37.38 -0.82
C ILE A 38 15.10 -36.34 0.30
N PRO A 39 15.70 -35.16 0.04
CA PRO A 39 15.87 -34.12 1.04
C PRO A 39 14.51 -33.51 1.41
N GLU A 40 14.44 -32.95 2.63
CA GLU A 40 13.27 -32.25 3.12
C GLU A 40 12.98 -31.00 2.26
N GLY A 41 11.68 -30.71 2.04
CA GLY A 41 11.24 -29.63 1.16
C GLY A 41 11.21 -29.98 -0.32
N THR A 42 11.53 -31.23 -0.69
CA THR A 42 11.41 -31.76 -2.05
C THR A 42 10.46 -32.95 -2.08
N ALA A 43 9.71 -33.12 -3.14
CA ALA A 43 8.96 -34.34 -3.39
C ALA A 43 9.19 -34.76 -4.85
N CYS A 44 9.22 -36.07 -5.09
CA CYS A 44 9.58 -36.59 -6.41
C CYS A 44 8.44 -37.39 -7.03
N ALA A 45 8.26 -37.22 -8.33
CA ALA A 45 7.48 -38.10 -9.15
C ALA A 45 8.35 -39.29 -9.58
N LYS A 46 7.88 -40.51 -9.37
CA LYS A 46 8.54 -41.73 -9.83
C LYS A 46 8.11 -42.00 -11.24
N LEU A 47 9.05 -42.17 -12.16
CA LEU A 47 8.83 -42.52 -13.55
C LEU A 47 9.28 -43.95 -13.78
N ARG A 48 8.35 -44.87 -13.98
CA ARG A 48 8.67 -46.25 -14.34
C ARG A 48 8.62 -46.43 -15.87
N LEU A 49 9.77 -46.71 -16.46
CA LEU A 49 9.94 -46.81 -17.90
C LEU A 49 9.32 -45.60 -18.65
N GLY A 50 9.56 -44.39 -18.10
CA GLY A 50 9.05 -43.14 -18.65
C GLY A 50 7.60 -42.78 -18.25
N LYS A 51 6.83 -43.70 -17.65
CA LYS A 51 5.45 -43.43 -17.20
C LYS A 51 5.43 -42.95 -15.76
N VAL A 52 4.85 -41.77 -15.52
CA VAL A 52 4.65 -41.20 -14.17
C VAL A 52 3.74 -42.11 -13.36
N GLN A 53 4.22 -42.53 -12.18
CA GLN A 53 3.45 -43.26 -11.19
C GLN A 53 2.60 -42.32 -10.37
N ASP A 54 1.44 -42.79 -9.88
CA ASP A 54 0.53 -41.93 -9.08
C ASP A 54 1.00 -41.68 -7.64
N GLN A 55 1.89 -42.54 -7.13
CA GLN A 55 2.43 -42.41 -5.79
C GLN A 55 3.61 -41.42 -5.78
N PRO A 56 3.54 -40.32 -5.01
CA PRO A 56 4.67 -39.43 -4.81
C PRO A 56 5.71 -40.08 -3.90
N LEU A 57 6.96 -39.78 -4.12
CA LEU A 57 8.03 -40.07 -3.19
C LEU A 57 8.27 -38.85 -2.31
N LEU A 58 8.00 -39.01 -1.03
CA LEU A 58 8.14 -38.00 0.00
C LEU A 58 9.57 -37.96 0.56
N PRO A 59 9.96 -36.88 1.31
CA PRO A 59 11.25 -36.81 1.98
C PRO A 59 11.55 -38.03 2.83
N GLY A 60 12.80 -38.45 2.84
CA GLY A 60 13.29 -39.62 3.55
C GLY A 60 13.87 -40.66 2.65
N LEU A 61 14.02 -41.90 3.19
CA LEU A 61 14.60 -43.04 2.48
C LEU A 61 13.55 -43.69 1.57
N ASN A 62 13.84 -43.76 0.29
CA ASN A 62 12.95 -44.34 -0.72
C ASN A 62 13.69 -45.39 -1.54
N VAL A 63 12.91 -46.38 -2.03
CA VAL A 63 13.44 -47.47 -2.85
C VAL A 63 13.13 -47.17 -4.33
N VAL A 64 14.20 -47.08 -5.12
CA VAL A 64 14.14 -46.75 -6.55
C VAL A 64 14.92 -47.81 -7.32
N ILE A 65 14.29 -48.51 -8.25
CA ILE A 65 14.97 -49.57 -8.99
C ILE A 65 15.79 -48.86 -10.12
N PRO A 66 17.16 -48.98 -10.07
CA PRO A 66 18.01 -48.43 -11.10
C PRO A 66 17.64 -48.97 -12.50
N PHE A 67 17.81 -48.15 -13.55
CA PHE A 67 17.50 -48.43 -14.96
C PHE A 67 16.01 -48.58 -15.32
N ILE A 68 15.13 -48.85 -14.32
CA ILE A 68 13.70 -48.98 -14.52
C ILE A 68 12.94 -47.74 -14.05
N ASP A 69 13.31 -47.24 -12.85
CA ASP A 69 12.64 -46.12 -12.22
C ASP A 69 13.53 -44.86 -12.36
N GLY A 70 12.98 -43.82 -12.98
CA GLY A 70 13.52 -42.45 -12.98
C GLY A 70 12.89 -41.63 -11.84
N LEU A 71 13.57 -40.61 -11.41
CA LEU A 71 13.07 -39.64 -10.45
C LEU A 71 13.04 -38.25 -11.06
N ASP A 72 11.92 -37.57 -10.91
CA ASP A 72 11.80 -36.15 -11.22
C ASP A 72 11.33 -35.42 -9.95
N CYS A 73 12.23 -34.66 -9.37
CA CYS A 73 12.05 -34.02 -8.06
C CYS A 73 11.73 -32.54 -8.23
N MET A 74 10.76 -32.06 -7.46
CA MET A 74 10.33 -30.66 -7.44
C MET A 74 10.42 -30.10 -6.05
N ASP A 75 10.75 -28.81 -5.94
CA ASP A 75 10.69 -28.07 -4.69
C ASP A 75 9.21 -27.85 -4.30
N VAL A 76 8.85 -28.28 -3.08
CA VAL A 76 7.50 -28.13 -2.52
C VAL A 76 7.45 -27.10 -1.40
N LYS A 77 8.55 -26.36 -1.18
CA LYS A 77 8.60 -25.23 -0.26
C LYS A 77 7.71 -24.09 -0.80
N VAL A 78 7.44 -23.15 0.09
CA VAL A 78 6.67 -21.95 -0.29
C VAL A 78 7.45 -21.15 -1.32
N GLN A 79 6.85 -20.95 -2.47
CA GLN A 79 7.31 -20.10 -3.55
C GLN A 79 6.64 -18.73 -3.42
N SER A 80 7.35 -17.68 -3.79
CA SER A 80 6.79 -16.33 -3.83
C SER A 80 7.15 -15.61 -5.12
N PHE A 81 6.22 -14.87 -5.66
CA PHE A 81 6.53 -13.94 -6.76
C PHE A 81 5.78 -12.63 -6.55
N GLN A 82 6.31 -11.59 -7.16
CA GLN A 82 5.68 -10.28 -7.22
C GLN A 82 5.35 -9.92 -8.66
N ARG A 83 4.15 -9.38 -8.87
CA ARG A 83 3.70 -8.94 -10.18
C ARG A 83 3.09 -7.55 -10.11
N GLN A 84 3.40 -6.74 -11.11
CA GLN A 84 2.73 -5.49 -11.35
C GLN A 84 1.53 -5.72 -12.25
N VAL A 85 0.36 -5.26 -11.83
CA VAL A 85 -0.90 -5.43 -12.56
C VAL A 85 -1.60 -4.08 -12.65
N THR A 86 -2.12 -3.78 -13.83
CA THR A 86 -3.05 -2.68 -14.04
C THR A 86 -4.45 -3.26 -14.17
N ALA A 87 -5.38 -2.78 -13.37
CA ALA A 87 -6.77 -3.23 -13.35
C ALA A 87 -7.71 -2.03 -13.50
N ALA A 88 -8.80 -2.20 -14.21
CA ALA A 88 -9.87 -1.21 -14.28
C ALA A 88 -10.78 -1.35 -13.05
N THR A 89 -11.22 -0.23 -12.50
CA THR A 89 -12.22 -0.14 -11.45
C THR A 89 -13.64 -0.05 -12.04
N SER A 90 -14.68 -0.13 -11.22
CA SER A 90 -16.09 -0.05 -11.66
C SER A 90 -16.43 1.29 -12.35
N ASN A 91 -15.72 2.36 -12.02
CA ASN A 91 -15.85 3.67 -12.66
C ASN A 91 -14.82 3.89 -13.79
N ILE A 92 -14.30 2.81 -14.37
CA ILE A 92 -13.41 2.81 -15.55
C ILE A 92 -12.12 3.60 -15.32
N GLN A 93 -11.63 3.64 -14.09
CA GLN A 93 -10.36 4.27 -13.75
C GLN A 93 -9.28 3.19 -13.60
N ASP A 94 -8.09 3.45 -14.13
CA ASP A 94 -6.96 2.54 -14.04
C ASP A 94 -6.32 2.58 -12.65
N LEU A 95 -6.20 1.38 -12.08
CA LEU A 95 -5.58 1.11 -10.80
C LEU A 95 -4.32 0.27 -10.99
N ASN A 96 -3.16 0.78 -10.60
CA ASN A 96 -1.90 0.05 -10.59
C ASN A 96 -1.71 -0.62 -9.24
N ALA A 97 -1.48 -1.92 -9.26
CA ALA A 97 -1.20 -2.71 -8.08
C ALA A 97 0.09 -3.51 -8.23
N ARG A 98 0.85 -3.65 -7.14
CA ARG A 98 1.90 -4.65 -7.02
C ARG A 98 1.42 -5.74 -6.10
N LEU A 99 1.27 -6.93 -6.66
CA LEU A 99 0.75 -8.12 -6.00
C LEU A 99 1.91 -9.01 -5.58
N ALA A 100 1.88 -9.52 -4.35
CA ALA A 100 2.76 -10.58 -3.90
C ALA A 100 1.93 -11.82 -3.61
N VAL A 101 2.30 -12.95 -4.20
CA VAL A 101 1.58 -14.22 -4.07
C VAL A 101 2.52 -15.26 -3.53
N GLN A 102 2.13 -15.92 -2.45
CA GLN A 102 2.84 -17.01 -1.81
C GLN A 102 2.04 -18.29 -1.99
N TRP A 103 2.65 -19.28 -2.57
CA TRP A 103 2.00 -20.54 -2.92
C TRP A 103 2.99 -21.70 -2.82
N ARG A 104 2.48 -22.92 -2.79
CA ARG A 104 3.28 -24.13 -2.86
C ARG A 104 2.54 -25.22 -3.64
N ILE A 105 3.30 -26.21 -4.10
CA ILE A 105 2.71 -27.45 -4.60
C ILE A 105 2.39 -28.36 -3.40
N ASN A 106 1.22 -29.02 -3.46
CA ASN A 106 0.91 -30.08 -2.53
C ASN A 106 1.84 -31.28 -2.83
N PRO A 107 2.68 -31.71 -1.83
CA PRO A 107 3.64 -32.80 -2.03
C PRO A 107 2.99 -34.09 -2.54
N LEU A 108 1.76 -34.37 -2.13
CA LEU A 108 1.02 -35.55 -2.56
C LEU A 108 0.59 -35.50 -4.02
N GLN A 109 0.58 -34.32 -4.64
CA GLN A 109 0.14 -34.11 -6.01
C GLN A 109 1.29 -33.86 -6.99
N VAL A 110 2.54 -34.00 -6.59
CA VAL A 110 3.72 -33.85 -7.45
C VAL A 110 3.66 -34.73 -8.69
N PRO A 111 3.20 -36.00 -8.66
CA PRO A 111 3.03 -36.81 -9.86
C PRO A 111 2.03 -36.19 -10.85
N ARG A 112 0.96 -35.57 -10.36
CA ARG A 112 -0.01 -34.89 -11.19
C ARG A 112 0.58 -33.63 -11.83
N VAL A 113 1.34 -32.84 -11.06
CA VAL A 113 2.07 -31.68 -11.59
C VAL A 113 2.99 -32.10 -12.72
N ARG A 114 3.75 -33.17 -12.52
CA ARG A 114 4.67 -33.68 -13.54
C ARG A 114 3.96 -34.12 -14.82
N ARG A 115 2.81 -34.77 -14.67
CA ARG A 115 2.00 -35.29 -15.80
C ARG A 115 1.32 -34.18 -16.59
N GLU A 116 0.72 -33.21 -15.91
CA GLU A 116 -0.14 -32.21 -16.53
C GLU A 116 0.64 -30.94 -16.95
N PHE A 117 1.64 -30.53 -16.16
CA PHE A 117 2.33 -29.26 -16.35
C PHE A 117 3.83 -29.43 -16.67
N GLY A 118 4.41 -30.53 -16.30
CA GLY A 118 5.82 -30.84 -16.54
C GLY A 118 6.76 -30.29 -15.47
N THR A 119 6.77 -28.99 -15.23
CA THR A 119 7.70 -28.35 -14.30
C THR A 119 7.01 -27.40 -13.33
N LEU A 120 7.71 -27.09 -12.21
CA LEU A 120 7.25 -26.08 -11.25
C LEU A 120 7.09 -24.70 -11.90
N GLU A 121 7.99 -24.34 -12.78
CA GLU A 121 7.95 -23.05 -13.47
C GLU A 121 6.77 -22.96 -14.46
N ALA A 122 6.44 -24.07 -15.13
CA ALA A 122 5.31 -24.13 -16.06
C ALA A 122 3.97 -23.91 -15.32
N ILE A 123 3.78 -24.50 -14.14
CA ILE A 123 2.57 -24.27 -13.35
C ILE A 123 2.53 -22.86 -12.76
N ALA A 124 3.69 -22.31 -12.33
CA ALA A 124 3.79 -20.95 -11.84
C ALA A 124 3.37 -19.93 -12.91
N LYS A 125 3.98 -19.98 -14.08
CA LYS A 125 3.73 -19.03 -15.18
C LYS A 125 2.45 -19.30 -15.94
N GLY A 126 2.04 -20.58 -16.09
CA GLY A 126 0.87 -20.96 -16.86
C GLY A 126 -0.44 -20.90 -16.08
N ILE A 127 -0.41 -21.05 -14.77
CA ILE A 127 -1.61 -21.14 -13.94
C ILE A 127 -1.63 -20.10 -12.83
N VAL A 128 -0.64 -20.13 -11.92
CA VAL A 128 -0.71 -19.32 -10.70
C VAL A 128 -0.71 -17.83 -11.02
N ASP A 129 0.22 -17.40 -11.84
CA ASP A 129 0.41 -16.01 -12.22
C ASP A 129 -0.81 -15.43 -13.00
N PRO A 130 -1.30 -16.05 -14.07
CA PRO A 130 -2.51 -15.58 -14.76
C PRO A 130 -3.76 -15.61 -13.89
N LYS A 131 -3.93 -16.64 -13.03
CA LYS A 131 -5.08 -16.73 -12.14
C LYS A 131 -5.04 -15.68 -11.03
N ALA A 132 -3.86 -15.32 -10.55
CA ALA A 132 -3.70 -14.22 -9.59
C ALA A 132 -4.10 -12.87 -10.22
N GLU A 133 -3.63 -12.61 -11.44
CA GLU A 133 -3.95 -11.40 -12.18
C GLU A 133 -5.44 -11.30 -12.52
N GLU A 134 -6.03 -12.36 -13.07
CA GLU A 134 -7.46 -12.46 -13.42
C GLU A 134 -8.35 -12.22 -12.18
N SER A 135 -8.02 -12.90 -11.08
CA SER A 135 -8.77 -12.78 -9.83
C SER A 135 -8.72 -11.35 -9.28
N PHE A 136 -7.55 -10.70 -9.35
CA PHE A 136 -7.39 -9.31 -8.92
C PHE A 136 -8.20 -8.35 -9.79
N LYS A 137 -8.13 -8.50 -11.12
CA LYS A 137 -8.92 -7.69 -12.06
C LYS A 137 -10.43 -7.84 -11.81
N THR A 138 -10.89 -9.07 -11.54
CA THR A 138 -12.29 -9.35 -11.21
C THR A 138 -12.73 -8.61 -9.95
N VAL A 139 -11.93 -8.62 -8.88
CA VAL A 139 -12.27 -7.90 -7.64
C VAL A 139 -12.23 -6.39 -7.86
N SER A 140 -11.23 -5.89 -8.56
CA SER A 140 -11.06 -4.45 -8.83
C SER A 140 -12.23 -3.88 -9.63
N SER A 141 -12.74 -4.63 -10.61
CA SER A 141 -13.87 -4.20 -11.46
C SER A 141 -15.20 -4.04 -10.71
N THR A 142 -15.33 -4.63 -9.52
CA THR A 142 -16.53 -4.50 -8.67
C THR A 142 -16.49 -3.31 -7.72
N ARG A 143 -15.38 -2.56 -7.67
CA ARG A 143 -15.13 -1.47 -6.71
C ARG A 143 -14.76 -0.18 -7.40
N THR A 144 -15.15 0.95 -6.82
CA THR A 144 -14.63 2.26 -7.23
C THR A 144 -13.17 2.41 -6.79
N LEU A 145 -12.45 3.37 -7.38
CA LEU A 145 -11.07 3.67 -7.02
C LEU A 145 -10.93 3.99 -5.52
N ASP A 146 -11.82 4.84 -5.00
CA ASP A 146 -11.81 5.26 -3.59
C ASP A 146 -12.06 4.09 -2.64
N MET A 147 -13.01 3.20 -2.99
CA MET A 147 -13.25 1.97 -2.23
C MET A 147 -12.07 1.01 -2.28
N ALA A 148 -11.44 0.86 -3.45
CA ALA A 148 -10.29 -0.03 -3.62
C ALA A 148 -9.10 0.41 -2.76
N ILE A 149 -8.84 1.72 -2.68
CA ILE A 149 -7.74 2.29 -1.89
C ILE A 149 -8.11 2.38 -0.41
N GLY A 150 -9.31 2.86 -0.09
CA GLY A 150 -9.76 3.09 1.29
C GLY A 150 -10.09 1.79 2.05
N GLU A 151 -10.64 0.77 1.36
CA GLU A 151 -11.02 -0.51 1.96
C GLU A 151 -10.08 -1.66 1.55
N ARG A 152 -8.78 -1.41 1.59
CA ARG A 152 -7.74 -2.35 1.15
C ARG A 152 -7.83 -3.74 1.80
N ILE A 153 -8.24 -3.81 3.07
CA ILE A 153 -8.39 -5.08 3.78
C ILE A 153 -9.51 -5.92 3.16
N LYS A 154 -10.65 -5.31 2.85
CA LYS A 154 -11.76 -5.98 2.18
C LYS A 154 -11.40 -6.39 0.75
N LEU A 155 -10.68 -5.54 0.02
CA LEU A 155 -10.18 -5.86 -1.31
C LEU A 155 -9.31 -7.11 -1.27
N LYS A 156 -8.35 -7.18 -0.31
CA LYS A 156 -7.47 -8.34 -0.12
C LYS A 156 -8.26 -9.61 0.19
N SER A 157 -9.22 -9.55 1.12
CA SER A 157 -10.00 -10.72 1.53
C SER A 157 -10.89 -11.25 0.39
N ASP A 158 -11.50 -10.39 -0.41
CA ASP A 158 -12.27 -10.79 -1.57
C ASP A 158 -11.39 -11.39 -2.67
N TRP A 159 -10.21 -10.79 -2.90
CA TRP A 159 -9.23 -11.34 -3.83
C TRP A 159 -8.76 -12.73 -3.39
N GLU A 160 -8.45 -12.90 -2.10
CA GLU A 160 -8.05 -14.19 -1.55
C GLU A 160 -9.14 -15.27 -1.74
N ARG A 161 -10.38 -14.92 -1.51
CA ARG A 161 -11.52 -15.82 -1.72
C ARG A 161 -11.65 -16.25 -3.19
N ILE A 162 -11.54 -15.31 -4.13
CA ILE A 162 -11.69 -15.62 -5.56
C ILE A 162 -10.50 -16.43 -6.08
N ILE A 163 -9.27 -16.06 -5.75
CA ILE A 163 -8.10 -16.82 -6.22
C ILE A 163 -8.05 -18.23 -5.63
N LYS A 164 -8.43 -18.41 -4.34
CA LYS A 164 -8.54 -19.75 -3.74
C LYS A 164 -9.54 -20.63 -4.52
N ASN A 165 -10.66 -20.07 -4.89
CA ASN A 165 -11.65 -20.81 -5.70
C ASN A 165 -11.11 -21.13 -7.09
N ASN A 166 -10.44 -20.20 -7.74
CA ASN A 166 -9.87 -20.37 -9.07
C ASN A 166 -8.69 -21.36 -9.10
N LEU A 167 -7.92 -21.45 -8.01
CA LEU A 167 -6.80 -22.39 -7.87
C LEU A 167 -7.23 -23.79 -7.37
N ARG A 168 -8.43 -23.94 -6.83
CA ARG A 168 -8.93 -25.21 -6.27
C ARG A 168 -8.84 -26.43 -7.22
N PRO A 169 -9.04 -26.30 -8.55
CA PRO A 169 -8.91 -27.43 -9.46
C PRO A 169 -7.47 -27.89 -9.69
N TYR A 170 -6.49 -27.06 -9.32
CA TYR A 170 -5.07 -27.27 -9.59
C TYR A 170 -4.33 -27.81 -8.37
N PRO A 171 -3.18 -28.50 -8.57
CA PRO A 171 -2.39 -29.09 -7.49
C PRO A 171 -1.55 -28.05 -6.74
N VAL A 172 -2.13 -26.88 -6.47
CA VAL A 172 -1.47 -25.71 -5.88
C VAL A 172 -2.22 -25.27 -4.62
N GLU A 173 -1.49 -24.96 -3.57
CA GLU A 173 -2.02 -24.39 -2.34
C GLU A 173 -1.58 -22.93 -2.21
N LEU A 174 -2.55 -22.03 -2.05
CA LEU A 174 -2.30 -20.64 -1.74
C LEU A 174 -1.98 -20.50 -0.25
N ILE A 175 -0.81 -19.93 0.07
CA ILE A 175 -0.34 -19.73 1.44
C ILE A 175 -0.62 -18.31 1.92
N GLY A 176 -0.35 -17.31 1.06
CA GLY A 176 -0.57 -15.92 1.39
C GLY A 176 -0.69 -15.03 0.16
N LEU A 177 -1.34 -13.91 0.36
CA LEU A 177 -1.49 -12.85 -0.63
C LEU A 177 -1.23 -11.50 0.03
N ASP A 178 -0.51 -10.64 -0.69
CA ASP A 178 -0.34 -9.27 -0.25
C ASP A 178 -0.45 -8.30 -1.43
N VAL A 179 -1.16 -7.20 -1.19
CA VAL A 179 -1.17 -6.06 -2.09
C VAL A 179 -0.09 -5.10 -1.59
N VAL A 180 1.09 -5.16 -2.18
CA VAL A 180 2.26 -4.39 -1.73
C VAL A 180 2.09 -2.90 -1.99
N ASN A 181 1.61 -2.57 -3.17
CA ASN A 181 1.32 -1.19 -3.57
C ASN A 181 -0.01 -1.12 -4.31
N LEU A 182 -0.76 -0.05 -4.06
CA LEU A 182 -2.04 0.21 -4.71
C LEU A 182 -2.13 1.72 -4.95
N ALA A 183 -2.10 2.12 -6.20
CA ALA A 183 -2.10 3.53 -6.58
C ALA A 183 -2.92 3.73 -7.87
N PRO A 184 -3.58 4.89 -8.02
CA PRO A 184 -4.20 5.25 -9.30
C PRO A 184 -3.14 5.32 -10.41
N SER A 185 -3.55 5.21 -11.65
CA SER A 185 -2.64 5.49 -12.76
C SER A 185 -2.22 6.96 -12.74
N LYS A 186 -1.06 7.27 -13.32
CA LYS A 186 -0.55 8.65 -13.34
C LYS A 186 -1.56 9.62 -13.94
N LYS A 187 -2.22 9.23 -15.03
CA LYS A 187 -3.27 10.06 -15.67
C LYS A 187 -4.42 10.39 -14.72
N VAL A 188 -4.87 9.40 -13.94
CA VAL A 188 -5.96 9.58 -12.97
C VAL A 188 -5.49 10.42 -11.79
N SER A 189 -4.27 10.21 -11.31
CA SER A 189 -3.67 11.01 -10.24
C SER A 189 -3.56 12.49 -10.63
N ASP A 190 -3.01 12.77 -11.81
CA ASP A 190 -2.85 14.14 -12.34
C ASP A 190 -4.23 14.83 -12.52
N ALA A 191 -5.25 14.10 -12.99
CA ALA A 191 -6.61 14.62 -13.12
C ALA A 191 -7.26 14.93 -11.77
N ILE A 192 -7.06 14.07 -10.77
CA ILE A 192 -7.55 14.30 -9.40
C ILE A 192 -6.87 15.52 -8.79
N GLU A 193 -5.55 15.62 -8.92
CA GLU A 193 -4.78 16.76 -8.43
C GLU A 193 -5.24 18.07 -9.07
N THR A 194 -5.39 18.11 -10.40
CA THR A 194 -5.90 19.28 -11.13
C THR A 194 -7.29 19.69 -10.64
N LYS A 195 -8.18 18.72 -10.44
CA LYS A 195 -9.53 18.97 -9.90
C LYS A 195 -9.47 19.52 -8.47
N GLN A 196 -8.65 18.95 -7.60
CA GLN A 196 -8.49 19.41 -6.22
C GLN A 196 -7.92 20.84 -6.16
N VAL A 197 -6.93 21.16 -7.00
CA VAL A 197 -6.39 22.52 -7.10
C VAL A 197 -7.48 23.50 -7.53
N ALA A 198 -8.23 23.18 -8.58
CA ALA A 198 -9.33 24.03 -9.04
C ALA A 198 -10.43 24.24 -7.99
N GLU A 199 -10.79 23.19 -7.24
CA GLU A 199 -11.75 23.28 -6.13
C GLU A 199 -11.21 24.16 -4.98
N GLN A 200 -9.94 24.02 -4.62
CA GLN A 200 -9.30 24.85 -3.60
C GLN A 200 -9.21 26.34 -4.03
N GLU A 201 -8.89 26.60 -5.31
CA GLU A 201 -8.86 27.95 -5.85
C GLU A 201 -10.25 28.58 -5.85
N ALA A 202 -11.30 27.85 -6.23
CA ALA A 202 -12.68 28.32 -6.20
C ALA A 202 -13.12 28.63 -4.76
N LEU A 203 -12.79 27.76 -3.80
CA LEU A 203 -13.05 27.98 -2.37
C LEU A 203 -12.31 29.22 -1.84
N ALA A 204 -11.03 29.35 -2.17
CA ALA A 204 -10.23 30.52 -1.79
C ALA A 204 -10.80 31.82 -2.38
N ALA A 205 -11.29 31.80 -3.62
CA ALA A 205 -11.94 32.95 -4.24
C ALA A 205 -13.24 33.35 -3.52
N THR A 206 -14.07 32.37 -3.10
CA THR A 206 -15.28 32.65 -2.34
C THR A 206 -14.97 33.22 -0.96
N TYR A 207 -13.97 32.70 -0.26
CA TYR A 207 -13.50 33.27 1.03
C TYR A 207 -12.98 34.68 0.87
N LYS A 208 -12.18 34.97 -0.16
CA LYS A 208 -11.68 36.32 -0.46
C LYS A 208 -12.82 37.30 -0.77
N ALA A 209 -13.84 36.88 -1.54
CA ALA A 209 -15.00 37.68 -1.84
C ALA A 209 -15.81 37.99 -0.57
N THR A 210 -16.01 36.99 0.29
CA THR A 210 -16.71 37.15 1.57
C THR A 210 -15.93 38.08 2.54
N ALA A 211 -14.61 37.91 2.61
CA ALA A 211 -13.77 38.78 3.42
C ALA A 211 -13.85 40.25 2.98
N LYS A 212 -13.74 40.50 1.67
CA LYS A 212 -13.90 41.89 1.11
C LYS A 212 -15.28 42.47 1.39
N LYS A 213 -16.33 41.64 1.30
CA LYS A 213 -17.69 42.10 1.63
C LYS A 213 -17.81 42.46 3.12
N ASN A 214 -17.27 41.64 3.99
CA ASN A 214 -17.28 41.92 5.42
C ASN A 214 -16.44 43.16 5.79
N GLU A 215 -15.30 43.35 5.14
CA GLU A 215 -14.46 44.54 5.29
C GLU A 215 -15.22 45.80 4.86
N ALA A 216 -15.86 45.77 3.69
CA ALA A 216 -16.67 46.88 3.21
C ALA A 216 -17.86 47.21 4.14
N LEU A 217 -18.52 46.16 4.69
CA LEU A 217 -19.57 46.34 5.68
C LEU A 217 -19.02 46.95 6.96
N GLY A 218 -17.83 46.52 7.42
CA GLY A 218 -17.14 47.09 8.56
C GLY A 218 -16.87 48.60 8.39
N VAL A 219 -16.34 48.99 7.26
CA VAL A 219 -16.09 50.44 6.93
C VAL A 219 -17.39 51.23 6.94
N ILE A 220 -18.49 50.68 6.37
CA ILE A 220 -19.82 51.36 6.37
C ILE A 220 -20.32 51.53 7.80
N GLU A 221 -20.26 50.49 8.62
CA GLU A 221 -20.73 50.55 10.02
C GLU A 221 -19.86 51.49 10.89
N GLU A 222 -18.56 51.52 10.64
CA GLU A 222 -17.67 52.46 11.29
C GLU A 222 -18.02 53.92 10.92
N ALA A 223 -18.21 54.16 9.61
CA ALA A 223 -18.62 55.51 9.15
C ALA A 223 -19.99 55.93 9.72
N ARG A 224 -20.96 55.00 9.82
CA ARG A 224 -22.25 55.24 10.46
C ARG A 224 -22.07 55.56 11.96
N GLY A 225 -21.27 54.77 12.64
CA GLY A 225 -20.98 54.99 14.05
C GLY A 225 -20.33 56.34 14.31
N GLN A 226 -19.37 56.76 13.45
CA GLN A 226 -18.76 58.09 13.52
C GLN A 226 -19.74 59.23 13.25
N ALA A 227 -20.61 59.07 12.23
CA ALA A 227 -21.66 60.05 11.92
C ALA A 227 -22.64 60.22 13.09
N GLU A 228 -23.10 59.11 13.67
CA GLU A 228 -24.00 59.13 14.85
C GLU A 228 -23.32 59.73 16.07
N ALA A 229 -22.06 59.39 16.33
CA ALA A 229 -21.30 59.98 17.44
C ALA A 229 -21.13 61.51 17.23
N ASN A 230 -20.91 61.98 16.01
CA ASN A 230 -20.82 63.43 15.69
C ASN A 230 -22.18 64.09 15.82
N ARG A 231 -23.28 63.43 15.47
CA ARG A 231 -24.65 63.94 15.67
C ARG A 231 -24.96 64.12 17.14
N LEU A 232 -24.67 63.12 17.94
CA LEU A 232 -24.91 63.17 19.40
C LEU A 232 -24.03 64.24 20.09
N LYS A 233 -22.79 64.43 19.65
CA LYS A 233 -21.92 65.54 20.11
C LYS A 233 -22.51 66.89 19.73
N ALA A 234 -22.97 67.07 18.49
CA ALA A 234 -23.56 68.31 18.04
C ALA A 234 -24.87 68.62 18.81
N GLU A 235 -25.64 67.59 19.13
CA GLU A 235 -26.89 67.76 19.92
C GLU A 235 -26.58 68.09 21.38
N SER A 236 -25.58 67.50 22.00
CA SER A 236 -25.15 67.77 23.37
C SER A 236 -24.65 69.23 23.50
N LEU A 237 -24.07 69.82 22.47
CA LEU A 237 -23.57 71.21 22.44
C LEU A 237 -24.68 72.25 22.29
N ARG A 238 -25.93 71.80 22.03
CA ARG A 238 -27.11 72.69 21.97
C ARG A 238 -27.68 73.03 23.36
N VAL A 239 -27.32 72.26 24.36
CA VAL A 239 -27.76 72.50 25.75
C VAL A 239 -27.06 73.74 26.30
N PRO A 240 -27.77 74.69 26.94
CA PRO A 240 -27.14 75.87 27.55
C PRO A 240 -26.08 75.49 28.57
N GLY A 241 -24.87 76.09 28.45
CA GLY A 241 -23.70 75.79 29.30
C GLY A 241 -22.82 74.61 28.79
N ALA A 242 -23.31 73.78 27.86
CA ALA A 242 -22.53 72.62 27.35
C ALA A 242 -21.28 73.02 26.54
N ARG A 243 -21.32 74.21 25.91
CA ARG A 243 -20.13 74.71 25.17
C ARG A 243 -18.98 75.06 26.12
N GLU A 244 -19.28 75.63 27.28
CA GLU A 244 -18.28 75.99 28.29
C GLU A 244 -17.60 74.72 28.87
N VAL A 245 -18.42 73.68 29.15
CA VAL A 245 -17.91 72.38 29.59
C VAL A 245 -17.00 71.74 28.53
N ALA A 246 -17.41 71.78 27.26
CA ALA A 246 -16.65 71.19 26.17
C ALA A 246 -15.30 71.93 25.92
N GLU A 247 -15.28 73.24 26.18
CA GLU A 247 -14.02 74.04 26.12
C GLU A 247 -13.10 73.70 27.29
N LEU A 248 -13.64 73.51 28.50
CA LEU A 248 -12.86 73.09 29.67
C LEU A 248 -12.28 71.69 29.48
N GLU A 249 -13.03 70.77 28.82
CA GLU A 249 -12.56 69.42 28.52
C GLU A 249 -11.46 69.43 27.45
N LYS A 250 -11.54 70.29 26.44
CA LYS A 250 -10.44 70.48 25.46
C LYS A 250 -9.16 70.98 26.13
N VAL A 251 -9.29 71.94 27.08
CA VAL A 251 -8.13 72.41 27.84
C VAL A 251 -7.55 71.36 28.74
N ARG A 252 -8.43 70.51 29.33
CA ARG A 252 -7.99 69.37 30.17
C ARG A 252 -7.25 68.30 29.35
N LEU A 253 -7.75 67.93 28.18
CA LEU A 253 -7.11 67.01 27.26
C LEU A 253 -5.79 67.57 26.74
N TRP A 254 -5.70 68.89 26.46
CA TRP A 254 -4.48 69.55 26.08
C TRP A 254 -3.43 69.51 27.20
N ALA A 255 -3.84 69.77 28.41
CA ALA A 255 -2.97 69.68 29.58
C ALA A 255 -2.47 68.25 29.82
N GLN A 256 -3.30 67.23 29.62
CA GLN A 256 -2.92 65.83 29.80
C GLN A 256 -1.94 65.36 28.71
N ASN A 257 -2.01 65.91 27.49
CA ASN A 257 -1.09 65.62 26.39
C ASN A 257 0.24 66.38 26.42
N GLY A 258 0.63 66.84 27.61
CA GLY A 258 1.95 67.45 27.82
C GLY A 258 2.13 68.84 27.24
N SER A 259 1.02 69.59 27.05
CA SER A 259 1.00 71.01 26.63
C SER A 259 1.85 71.37 25.41
N ARG A 260 2.02 70.41 24.49
CA ARG A 260 2.70 70.67 23.19
C ARG A 260 1.82 71.52 22.29
N VAL A 261 2.23 72.67 21.92
CA VAL A 261 1.54 73.56 20.98
C VAL A 261 1.61 72.90 19.56
N PRO A 262 0.51 72.66 18.86
CA PRO A 262 0.56 72.13 17.50
C PRO A 262 1.22 73.16 16.59
N ASN A 263 2.09 72.70 15.65
CA ASN A 263 2.86 73.52 14.72
C ASN A 263 2.00 74.39 13.74
N THR A 264 0.69 74.18 13.74
CA THR A 264 -0.24 74.97 12.94
C THR A 264 -1.35 75.50 13.81
N LEU A 265 -1.20 76.71 14.30
CA LEU A 265 -2.30 77.46 14.92
C LEU A 265 -3.06 78.18 13.80
N ILE A 266 -4.21 77.61 13.37
CA ILE A 266 -5.14 78.35 12.52
C ILE A 266 -5.92 79.30 13.40
N VAL A 267 -5.48 80.54 13.45
CA VAL A 267 -6.19 81.62 14.09
C VAL A 267 -7.26 82.14 13.13
N GLY A 268 -8.45 81.57 13.24
CA GLY A 268 -9.62 82.02 12.49
C GLY A 268 -10.80 82.26 13.44
N GLY A 269 -11.21 83.48 13.63
CA GLY A 269 -12.40 83.92 14.31
C GLY A 269 -12.30 83.91 15.86
N ASP A 270 -12.94 84.84 16.48
CA ASP A 270 -13.21 85.18 17.90
C ASP A 270 -12.66 84.33 19.08
N GLY A 271 -12.10 83.13 18.77
CA GLY A 271 -11.55 82.24 19.80
C GLY A 271 -10.15 82.53 20.30
N GLY A 272 -9.42 83.49 19.67
CA GLY A 272 -8.03 83.80 20.04
C GLY A 272 -7.89 84.64 21.30
N PHE A 273 -8.96 85.25 21.72
CA PHE A 273 -8.94 86.21 22.83
C PHE A 273 -8.81 85.57 24.21
N TRP A 274 -9.24 84.37 24.43
CA TRP A 274 -9.17 83.68 25.70
C TRP A 274 -7.79 83.06 25.98
N LEU A 275 -7.09 82.60 24.94
CA LEU A 275 -5.72 82.02 25.10
C LEU A 275 -4.72 83.09 25.55
N SER A 276 -4.83 84.35 25.07
CA SER A 276 -3.97 85.44 25.51
C SER A 276 -4.20 85.78 27.00
N ARG A 277 -5.46 85.59 27.50
CA ARG A 277 -5.84 85.85 28.88
C ARG A 277 -5.37 84.75 29.86
N LEU A 278 -5.26 83.51 29.36
CA LEU A 278 -4.81 82.29 30.12
C LEU A 278 -3.28 82.23 30.21
N LEU A 279 -2.57 82.68 29.18
CA LEU A 279 -1.11 82.64 29.10
C LEU A 279 -0.42 83.95 29.68
N GLY A 280 -1.18 84.91 30.15
CA GLY A 280 -0.64 86.15 30.79
C GLY A 280 0.19 86.98 29.86
N ILE A 281 0.06 86.89 28.57
CA ILE A 281 0.75 87.71 27.55
C ILE A 281 -0.13 88.91 27.24
N ARG A 282 0.38 90.12 27.73
CA ARG A 282 -0.18 91.41 27.36
C ARG A 282 0.17 91.82 25.97
#